data_f8b468cafc7e426e50af7c87718c363b
#
_entry.id   f8b468cafc7e426e50af7c87718c363b
#
_cell.length_a   1.000
_cell.length_b   1.000
_cell.length_c   1.000
_cell.angle_alpha   90.00
_cell.angle_beta   90.00
_cell.angle_gamma   90.00
#
_symmetry.space_group_name_H-M   'P 1'
#
loop_
_entity.id
_entity.type
_entity.pdbx_description
1 polymer ?
#
loop_
_entity_poly.entity_id
_entity_poly.type
_entity_poly.pdbx_seq_one_letter_code
_entity_poly.pdbx_strand_id
1 'polypeptide(L)'
;DALDYNLNFAKVLGAAKTVNVLKEDLSDAIKDVFGDDKADSAVITAAAPNIIDQAIESVGPKGEIIYLAMIMAPMTFSSYPIVANELVMKGSMTYTMEDFTDAVNIIASGKVDFKKFITHRYAIDDVQKAMELVDKKSEDSVKVIICL
;
A
#
# COMPACT_ATOMS: atom_id res chain seq x y z
N ASP A 1 -4.16 -2.57 -6.36
CA ASP A 1 -5.01 -1.38 -6.25
C ASP A 1 -6.18 -1.47 -7.22
N ALA A 2 -7.22 -0.64 -7.00
CA ALA A 2 -8.37 -0.55 -7.91
C ALA A 2 -8.22 0.58 -8.95
N LEU A 3 -7.29 1.50 -8.75
CA LEU A 3 -7.10 2.68 -9.58
C LEU A 3 -5.89 2.51 -10.51
N ASP A 4 -6.13 2.54 -11.82
CA ASP A 4 -5.07 2.39 -12.83
C ASP A 4 -3.97 3.45 -12.70
N TYR A 5 -4.32 4.66 -12.25
CA TYR A 5 -3.35 5.72 -12.02
C TYR A 5 -2.31 5.33 -10.95
N ASN A 6 -2.76 4.83 -9.80
CA ASN A 6 -1.88 4.36 -8.73
C ASN A 6 -0.98 3.21 -9.21
N LEU A 7 -1.55 2.28 -9.98
CA LEU A 7 -0.81 1.16 -10.54
C LEU A 7 0.28 1.60 -11.53
N ASN A 8 -0.04 2.55 -12.40
CA ASN A 8 0.93 3.13 -13.33
C ASN A 8 2.03 3.88 -12.57
N PHE A 9 1.64 4.61 -11.53
CA PHE A 9 2.60 5.31 -10.68
C PHE A 9 3.54 4.32 -9.96
N ALA A 10 3.02 3.24 -9.41
CA ALA A 10 3.82 2.19 -8.79
C ALA A 10 4.83 1.55 -9.77
N LYS A 11 4.43 1.34 -11.03
CA LYS A 11 5.35 0.86 -12.09
C LYS A 11 6.50 1.82 -12.34
N VAL A 12 6.22 3.12 -12.42
CA VAL A 12 7.24 4.17 -12.59
C VAL A 12 8.23 4.19 -11.42
N LEU A 13 7.78 3.80 -10.23
CA LEU A 13 8.62 3.69 -9.03
C LEU A 13 9.36 2.36 -8.90
N GLY A 14 9.17 1.44 -9.84
CA GLY A 14 9.92 0.19 -9.89
C GLY A 14 9.18 -1.05 -9.38
N ALA A 15 7.85 -0.99 -9.20
CA ALA A 15 7.08 -2.20 -8.90
C ALA A 15 7.20 -3.19 -10.05
N ALA A 16 7.62 -4.41 -9.76
CA ALA A 16 7.81 -5.48 -10.75
C ALA A 16 6.50 -5.91 -11.41
N LYS A 17 5.42 -5.97 -10.63
CA LYS A 17 4.06 -6.26 -11.09
C LYS A 17 3.08 -5.34 -10.38
N THR A 18 2.04 -4.94 -11.09
CA THR A 18 0.89 -4.23 -10.51
C THR A 18 -0.38 -4.92 -10.95
N VAL A 19 -1.38 -4.98 -10.09
CA VAL A 19 -2.63 -5.71 -10.32
C VAL A 19 -3.82 -4.79 -10.07
N ASN A 20 -4.68 -4.64 -11.07
CA ASN A 20 -5.97 -4.02 -10.87
C ASN A 20 -6.96 -5.08 -10.42
N VAL A 21 -7.25 -5.12 -9.13
CA VAL A 21 -8.10 -6.15 -8.51
C VAL A 21 -9.57 -6.12 -8.97
N LEU A 22 -9.97 -5.10 -9.73
CA LEU A 22 -11.27 -5.05 -10.39
C LEU A 22 -11.26 -5.70 -11.78
N LYS A 23 -10.09 -5.98 -12.34
CA LYS A 23 -9.89 -6.45 -13.72
C LYS A 23 -9.16 -7.77 -13.80
N GLU A 24 -8.34 -8.08 -12.82
CA GLU A 24 -7.42 -9.21 -12.82
C GLU A 24 -7.57 -10.00 -11.51
N ASP A 25 -7.36 -11.32 -11.58
CA ASP A 25 -7.30 -12.15 -10.37
C ASP A 25 -5.94 -11.96 -9.69
N LEU A 26 -5.97 -11.71 -8.38
CA LEU A 26 -4.76 -11.48 -7.58
C LEU A 26 -3.93 -12.76 -7.44
N SER A 27 -4.59 -13.91 -7.30
CA SER A 27 -3.91 -15.21 -7.13
C SER A 27 -3.12 -15.59 -8.37
N ASP A 28 -3.70 -15.38 -9.56
CA ASP A 28 -3.02 -15.59 -10.83
C ASP A 28 -1.78 -14.68 -10.97
N ALA A 29 -1.93 -13.40 -10.61
CA ALA A 29 -0.85 -12.44 -10.67
C ALA A 29 0.30 -12.77 -9.68
N ILE A 30 -0.02 -13.28 -8.49
CA ILE A 30 0.96 -13.74 -7.50
C ILE A 30 1.71 -14.95 -8.06
N LYS A 31 1.00 -15.90 -8.62
CA LYS A 31 1.59 -17.10 -9.22
C LYS A 31 2.52 -16.77 -10.38
N ASP A 32 2.17 -15.77 -11.20
CA ASP A 32 3.01 -15.29 -12.30
C ASP A 32 4.37 -14.75 -11.82
N VAL A 33 4.40 -14.11 -10.64
CA VAL A 33 5.61 -13.46 -10.11
C VAL A 33 6.43 -14.40 -9.24
N PHE A 34 5.78 -15.14 -8.35
CA PHE A 34 6.42 -15.91 -7.29
C PHE A 34 6.35 -17.43 -7.52
N GLY A 35 5.59 -17.89 -8.53
CA GLY A 35 5.31 -19.31 -8.70
C GLY A 35 4.51 -19.88 -7.52
N ASP A 36 4.87 -21.10 -7.11
CA ASP A 36 4.21 -21.78 -5.98
C ASP A 36 4.73 -21.31 -4.61
N ASP A 37 5.86 -20.61 -4.54
CA ASP A 37 6.48 -20.16 -3.29
C ASP A 37 5.73 -18.98 -2.65
N LYS A 38 4.99 -18.20 -3.43
CA LYS A 38 4.28 -16.99 -3.03
C LYS A 38 5.23 -15.90 -2.48
N ALA A 39 4.68 -14.85 -1.86
CA ALA A 39 5.47 -13.75 -1.30
C ALA A 39 5.98 -14.09 0.12
N ASP A 40 7.13 -13.54 0.50
CA ASP A 40 7.65 -13.62 1.87
C ASP A 40 6.86 -12.75 2.83
N SER A 41 6.30 -11.64 2.35
CA SER A 41 5.51 -10.72 3.16
C SER A 41 4.45 -10.00 2.37
N ALA A 42 3.37 -9.60 3.06
CA ALA A 42 2.31 -8.75 2.54
C ALA A 42 2.09 -7.56 3.47
N VAL A 43 1.92 -6.36 2.89
CA VAL A 43 1.63 -5.13 3.64
C VAL A 43 0.25 -4.61 3.27
N ILE A 44 -0.66 -4.59 4.25
CA ILE A 44 -2.03 -4.09 4.07
C ILE A 44 -2.07 -2.60 4.36
N THR A 45 -2.26 -1.79 3.33
CA THR A 45 -2.25 -0.32 3.41
C THR A 45 -3.62 0.33 3.19
N ALA A 46 -4.63 -0.45 2.80
CA ALA A 46 -5.97 0.05 2.53
C ALA A 46 -7.04 -0.86 3.15
N ALA A 47 -8.21 -0.29 3.43
CA ALA A 47 -9.38 -1.05 3.84
C ALA A 47 -10.16 -1.50 2.59
N ALA A 48 -10.33 -2.81 2.44
CA ALA A 48 -11.15 -3.39 1.37
C ALA A 48 -11.82 -4.68 1.88
N PRO A 49 -12.94 -5.07 1.31
CA PRO A 49 -13.52 -6.38 1.58
C PRO A 49 -12.50 -7.49 1.28
N ASN A 50 -12.47 -8.52 2.12
CA ASN A 50 -11.60 -9.70 1.97
C ASN A 50 -10.08 -9.41 1.91
N ILE A 51 -9.63 -8.22 2.26
CA ILE A 51 -8.22 -7.83 2.16
C ILE A 51 -7.30 -8.72 3.02
N ILE A 52 -7.81 -9.22 4.16
CA ILE A 52 -7.06 -10.12 5.04
C ILE A 52 -6.90 -11.49 4.38
N ASP A 53 -7.98 -12.05 3.83
CA ASP A 53 -7.92 -13.34 3.14
C ASP A 53 -7.01 -13.25 1.91
N GLN A 54 -7.08 -12.17 1.14
CA GLN A 54 -6.16 -11.90 0.03
C GLN A 54 -4.69 -11.85 0.48
N ALA A 55 -4.40 -11.19 1.61
CA ALA A 55 -3.04 -11.15 2.15
C ALA A 55 -2.57 -12.53 2.62
N ILE A 56 -3.43 -13.29 3.31
CA ILE A 56 -3.15 -14.65 3.75
C ILE A 56 -2.85 -15.58 2.56
N GLU A 57 -3.64 -15.46 1.49
CA GLU A 57 -3.46 -16.25 0.28
C GLU A 57 -2.22 -15.86 -0.53
N SER A 58 -1.74 -14.63 -0.37
CA SER A 58 -0.59 -14.09 -1.08
C SER A 58 0.75 -14.52 -0.51
N VAL A 59 0.77 -14.91 0.77
CA VAL A 59 2.00 -15.14 1.53
C VAL A 59 2.29 -16.64 1.63
N GLY A 60 3.56 -17.00 1.44
CA GLY A 60 4.03 -18.38 1.58
C GLY A 60 4.18 -18.82 3.04
N PRO A 61 4.52 -20.11 3.28
CA PRO A 61 4.70 -20.62 4.63
C PRO A 61 5.74 -19.82 5.43
N LYS A 62 5.43 -19.54 6.70
CA LYS A 62 6.25 -18.75 7.64
C LYS A 62 6.41 -17.28 7.25
N GLY A 63 5.62 -16.79 6.30
CA GLY A 63 5.68 -15.40 5.88
C GLY A 63 4.97 -14.45 6.84
N GLU A 64 5.11 -13.16 6.58
CA GLU A 64 4.57 -12.10 7.44
C GLU A 64 3.46 -11.28 6.76
N ILE A 65 2.44 -10.92 7.53
CA ILE A 65 1.39 -9.99 7.13
C ILE A 65 1.46 -8.78 8.06
N ILE A 66 1.73 -7.60 7.48
CA ILE A 66 1.89 -6.36 8.21
C ILE A 66 0.68 -5.45 7.98
N TYR A 67 0.02 -5.08 9.06
CA TYR A 67 -1.17 -4.24 9.06
C TYR A 67 -0.79 -2.77 9.31
N LEU A 68 -0.93 -1.93 8.28
CA LEU A 68 -0.79 -0.47 8.37
C LEU A 68 -2.15 0.24 8.28
N ALA A 69 -3.13 -0.39 7.62
CA ALA A 69 -4.45 0.19 7.45
C ALA A 69 -5.22 0.23 8.77
N MET A 70 -5.75 1.39 9.14
CA MET A 70 -6.68 1.52 10.26
C MET A 70 -8.09 1.15 9.82
N ILE A 71 -8.51 -0.09 10.11
CA ILE A 71 -9.85 -0.58 9.82
C ILE A 71 -10.62 -0.64 11.13
N MET A 72 -11.57 0.28 11.30
CA MET A 72 -12.35 0.39 12.55
C MET A 72 -13.50 -0.61 12.66
N ALA A 73 -13.95 -1.16 11.52
CA ALA A 73 -15.01 -2.14 11.49
C ALA A 73 -14.47 -3.55 11.79
N PRO A 74 -15.25 -4.42 12.46
CA PRO A 74 -14.92 -5.82 12.59
C PRO A 74 -14.76 -6.48 11.22
N MET A 75 -13.73 -7.33 11.08
CA MET A 75 -13.49 -8.12 9.87
C MET A 75 -13.54 -9.61 10.20
N THR A 76 -14.08 -10.38 9.26
CA THR A 76 -14.11 -11.84 9.36
C THR A 76 -13.14 -12.41 8.34
N PHE A 77 -12.32 -13.37 8.75
CA PHE A 77 -11.39 -14.10 7.91
C PHE A 77 -11.17 -15.53 8.43
N SER A 78 -10.65 -16.40 7.57
CA SER A 78 -10.30 -17.76 7.97
C SER A 78 -8.98 -17.79 8.74
N SER A 79 -9.00 -18.29 9.97
CA SER A 79 -7.77 -18.47 10.78
C SER A 79 -6.99 -19.74 10.44
N TYR A 80 -7.61 -20.74 9.80
CA TYR A 80 -6.97 -22.01 9.50
C TYR A 80 -5.67 -21.87 8.67
N PRO A 81 -5.62 -21.09 7.59
CA PRO A 81 -4.38 -20.92 6.81
C PRO A 81 -3.24 -20.29 7.61
N ILE A 82 -3.55 -19.44 8.61
CA ILE A 82 -2.54 -18.84 9.50
C ILE A 82 -1.82 -19.92 10.29
N VAL A 83 -2.59 -20.82 10.87
CA VAL A 83 -2.04 -21.95 11.65
C VAL A 83 -1.33 -22.95 10.74
N ALA A 84 -1.96 -23.33 9.62
CA ALA A 84 -1.44 -24.35 8.71
C ALA A 84 -0.11 -23.93 8.05
N ASN A 85 0.08 -22.64 7.79
CA ASN A 85 1.28 -22.10 7.16
C ASN A 85 2.23 -21.38 8.15
N GLU A 86 1.97 -21.44 9.45
CA GLU A 86 2.79 -20.78 10.50
C GLU A 86 3.00 -19.28 10.22
N LEU A 87 1.95 -18.55 9.74
CA LEU A 87 2.07 -17.16 9.38
C LEU A 87 2.15 -16.24 10.58
N VAL A 88 2.89 -15.15 10.44
CA VAL A 88 2.97 -14.06 11.42
C VAL A 88 2.10 -12.90 10.99
N MET A 89 1.18 -12.45 11.84
CA MET A 89 0.40 -11.23 11.62
C MET A 89 0.78 -10.17 12.66
N LYS A 90 1.14 -8.97 12.20
CA LYS A 90 1.51 -7.87 13.10
C LYS A 90 0.95 -6.54 12.63
N GLY A 91 0.61 -5.68 13.58
CA GLY A 91 0.25 -4.29 13.32
C GLY A 91 1.48 -3.39 13.35
N SER A 92 1.42 -2.26 12.62
CA SER A 92 2.37 -1.18 12.73
C SER A 92 1.60 0.14 12.88
N MET A 93 1.94 0.91 13.89
CA MET A 93 1.26 2.16 14.22
C MET A 93 2.27 3.28 14.38
N THR A 94 2.06 4.37 13.66
CA THR A 94 2.93 5.54 13.67
C THR A 94 4.39 5.21 13.34
N TYR A 95 5.33 5.91 13.95
CA TYR A 95 6.78 5.73 13.73
C TYR A 95 7.56 6.19 14.97
N THR A 96 8.74 5.67 15.15
CA THR A 96 9.70 6.09 16.15
C THR A 96 10.56 7.23 15.61
N MET A 97 11.39 7.84 16.48
CA MET A 97 12.37 8.85 16.03
C MET A 97 13.47 8.23 15.14
N GLU A 98 13.76 6.95 15.35
CA GLU A 98 14.69 6.19 14.49
C GLU A 98 14.10 6.02 13.08
N ASP A 99 12.87 5.56 12.96
CA ASP A 99 12.16 5.43 11.67
C ASP A 99 12.13 6.77 10.91
N PHE A 100 11.89 7.88 11.63
CA PHE A 100 11.88 9.22 11.03
C PHE A 100 13.27 9.60 10.51
N THR A 101 14.31 9.33 11.27
CA THR A 101 15.68 9.59 10.87
C THR A 101 16.07 8.77 9.64
N ASP A 102 15.70 7.51 9.61
CA ASP A 102 15.95 6.64 8.47
C ASP A 102 15.21 7.10 7.22
N ALA A 103 13.95 7.52 7.36
CA ALA A 103 13.19 8.11 6.25
C ALA A 103 13.88 9.35 5.68
N VAL A 104 14.40 10.26 6.53
CA VAL A 104 15.16 11.44 6.10
C VAL A 104 16.44 11.02 5.36
N ASN A 105 17.17 10.03 5.86
CA ASN A 105 18.38 9.51 5.22
C ASN A 105 18.07 8.87 3.85
N ILE A 106 16.98 8.14 3.72
CA ILE A 106 16.52 7.57 2.44
C ILE A 106 16.21 8.69 1.44
N ILE A 107 15.50 9.74 1.87
CA ILE A 107 15.21 10.90 1.03
C ILE A 107 16.50 11.59 0.59
N ALA A 108 17.42 11.84 1.51
CA ALA A 108 18.69 12.50 1.25
C ALA A 108 19.61 11.69 0.33
N SER A 109 19.50 10.37 0.35
CA SER A 109 20.32 9.48 -0.50
C SER A 109 20.04 9.63 -2.00
N GLY A 110 18.91 10.20 -2.38
CA GLY A 110 18.49 10.34 -3.78
C GLY A 110 18.15 9.02 -4.49
N LYS A 111 18.13 7.90 -3.78
CA LYS A 111 17.77 6.58 -4.36
C LYS A 111 16.35 6.52 -4.88
N VAL A 112 15.46 7.31 -4.29
CA VAL A 112 14.07 7.44 -4.70
C VAL A 112 13.76 8.91 -4.98
N ASP A 113 13.20 9.21 -6.13
CA ASP A 113 12.78 10.58 -6.47
C ASP A 113 11.42 10.88 -5.83
N PHE A 114 11.45 11.27 -4.55
CA PHE A 114 10.25 11.59 -3.79
C PHE A 114 9.49 12.80 -4.34
N LYS A 115 10.11 13.64 -5.18
CA LYS A 115 9.42 14.78 -5.81
C LYS A 115 8.29 14.31 -6.74
N LYS A 116 8.43 13.14 -7.33
CA LYS A 116 7.38 12.53 -8.17
C LYS A 116 6.10 12.22 -7.40
N PHE A 117 6.18 11.98 -6.09
CA PHE A 117 4.99 11.74 -5.27
C PHE A 117 4.12 12.99 -5.13
N ILE A 118 4.70 14.20 -5.25
CA ILE A 118 3.98 15.45 -5.11
C ILE A 118 3.31 15.77 -6.45
N THR A 119 2.06 15.35 -6.57
CA THR A 119 1.28 15.51 -7.80
C THR A 119 0.60 16.88 -7.88
N HIS A 120 0.22 17.46 -6.73
CA HIS A 120 -0.51 18.72 -6.68
C HIS A 120 0.09 19.66 -5.62
N ARG A 121 0.10 20.94 -5.94
CA ARG A 121 0.53 22.04 -5.05
C ARG A 121 -0.53 23.13 -5.04
N TYR A 122 -0.97 23.53 -3.85
CA TYR A 122 -1.92 24.59 -3.65
C TYR A 122 -1.34 25.66 -2.74
N ALA A 123 -1.71 26.94 -2.98
CA ALA A 123 -1.46 27.99 -2.01
C ALA A 123 -2.37 27.80 -0.80
N ILE A 124 -2.01 28.39 0.34
CA ILE A 124 -2.81 28.30 1.57
C ILE A 124 -4.25 28.81 1.37
N ASP A 125 -4.45 29.84 0.54
CA ASP A 125 -5.76 30.38 0.24
C ASP A 125 -6.67 29.38 -0.51
N ASP A 126 -6.09 28.39 -1.16
CA ASP A 126 -6.79 27.33 -1.92
C ASP A 126 -6.91 26.00 -1.14
N VAL A 127 -6.65 26.01 0.19
CA VAL A 127 -6.69 24.80 1.02
C VAL A 127 -8.00 24.02 0.87
N GLN A 128 -9.13 24.73 0.75
CA GLN A 128 -10.44 24.09 0.59
C GLN A 128 -10.51 23.26 -0.70
N LYS A 129 -10.00 23.78 -1.82
CA LYS A 129 -9.94 23.04 -3.10
C LYS A 129 -9.05 21.81 -2.99
N ALA A 130 -7.90 21.96 -2.32
CA ALA A 130 -6.99 20.82 -2.07
C ALA A 130 -7.65 19.71 -1.27
N MET A 131 -8.40 20.06 -0.21
CA MET A 131 -9.14 19.10 0.61
C MET A 131 -10.24 18.40 -0.19
N GLU A 132 -10.99 19.15 -1.00
CA GLU A 132 -12.04 18.59 -1.85
C GLU A 132 -11.48 17.64 -2.92
N LEU A 133 -10.32 17.94 -3.50
CA LEU A 133 -9.65 17.07 -4.46
C LEU A 133 -9.32 15.72 -3.82
N VAL A 134 -8.74 15.72 -2.63
CA VAL A 134 -8.35 14.49 -1.91
C VAL A 134 -9.58 13.70 -1.48
N ASP A 135 -10.60 14.36 -0.95
CA ASP A 135 -11.83 13.73 -0.48
C ASP A 135 -12.62 13.08 -1.62
N LYS A 136 -12.84 13.82 -2.69
CA LYS A 136 -13.62 13.36 -3.84
C LYS A 136 -12.84 12.48 -4.81
N LYS A 137 -11.52 12.40 -4.67
CA LYS A 137 -10.61 11.75 -5.64
C LYS A 137 -10.93 12.17 -7.07
N SER A 138 -11.19 13.46 -7.26
CA SER A 138 -11.69 14.03 -8.52
C SER A 138 -10.65 14.08 -9.63
N GLU A 139 -9.39 13.99 -9.27
CA GLU A 139 -8.24 13.96 -10.19
C GLU A 139 -7.25 12.90 -9.72
N ASP A 140 -6.38 12.46 -10.62
CA ASP A 140 -5.30 11.55 -10.34
C ASP A 140 -4.29 12.18 -9.37
N SER A 141 -4.37 11.84 -8.09
CA SER A 141 -3.52 12.43 -7.05
C SER A 141 -2.89 11.37 -6.15
N VAL A 142 -1.60 11.54 -5.86
CA VAL A 142 -0.84 10.71 -4.91
C VAL A 142 -0.54 11.50 -3.65
N LYS A 143 0.09 12.66 -3.79
CA LYS A 143 0.40 13.56 -2.68
C LYS A 143 0.05 14.99 -3.04
N VAL A 144 -0.82 15.58 -2.23
CA VAL A 144 -1.20 17.00 -2.33
C VAL A 144 -0.52 17.75 -1.20
N ILE A 145 0.15 18.86 -1.51
CA ILE A 145 0.79 19.72 -0.51
C ILE A 145 0.26 21.15 -0.58
N ILE A 146 0.23 21.80 0.57
CA ILE A 146 -0.09 23.22 0.70
C ILE A 146 1.22 23.97 0.85
N CYS A 147 1.39 25.00 0.04
CA CYS A 147 2.54 25.90 0.10
C CYS A 147 2.14 27.17 0.87
N LEU A 148 2.97 27.58 1.82
CA LEU A 148 2.84 28.82 2.59
C LEU A 148 3.45 29.99 1.84
#